data_227b988ca80d9cab2a4c85f9c34a2b69
#
_entry.id   227b988ca80d9cab2a4c85f9c34a2b69
#
_cell.length_a   1.000
_cell.length_b   1.000
_cell.length_c   1.000
_cell.angle_alpha   90.00
_cell.angle_beta   90.00
_cell.angle_gamma   90.00
#
_symmetry.space_group_name_H-M   'P 1'
#
loop_
_entity.id
_entity.type
_entity.pdbx_description
1 polymer ?
#
loop_
_entity_poly.entity_id
_entity_poly.type
_entity_poly.pdbx_seq_one_letter_code
_entity_poly.pdbx_strand_id
1 'polypeptide(L)'
;WIQDALDLIEFANGSGNTEWGNIRTQLGHPEPFGLEYLAIGNEEVGAPFFERYALFHKAIRESYPYIKLINTAGFIQAGEAFEKGWESARENESDLIDEHYYQIPEWFLSNSKRYDSYQGKTKVFVGEYASCGNRWYNALAEAAFMTGLERNAGKVLLACYAPLLANADYINWTPDLIWFDNYRVYGSPSYYIQKLFMNHQGINQLICESDDMDGKIPLEKNMDHFEGKVILEGIKSSVSCKGAVITNLETMEHVFAPDNKIKIDSKYELGSISWKRFSICFSIALEEEEGGFRLRFGEENEDNYFYVSVGDWNNTEMFIGAHLNGIDSNLIQKEFSLVQEHWYDVTVIVDGRHVKICLDGKMEQETECGPFWIEPLYYSASQDDNGDIIIKLVNASSEHKTVMINLPETPYAEGTVWKMEGFQKEDENSFEEPQKVIPSAMPVKVSEGRMLVEMPGEAVRVYRLTPKTCNEK
;
A
#
# COMPACT_ATOMS: atom_id res chain seq x y z
N TRP A 1 6.83 21.97 22.56
CA TRP A 1 6.88 20.80 21.67
C TRP A 1 8.27 20.58 21.06
N ILE A 2 8.94 21.60 20.46
CA ILE A 2 10.29 21.43 19.92
C ILE A 2 11.27 21.02 21.03
N GLN A 3 11.22 21.68 22.20
CA GLN A 3 12.04 21.31 23.34
C GLN A 3 11.79 19.86 23.76
N ASP A 4 10.56 19.41 23.78
CA ASP A 4 10.20 18.02 24.14
C ASP A 4 10.86 17.01 23.18
N ALA A 5 10.96 17.33 21.88
CA ALA A 5 11.66 16.50 20.90
C ALA A 5 13.16 16.48 21.14
N LEU A 6 13.77 17.63 21.50
CA LEU A 6 15.19 17.70 21.86
C LEU A 6 15.47 16.91 23.16
N ASP A 7 14.61 17.02 24.16
CA ASP A 7 14.69 16.30 25.43
C ASP A 7 14.54 14.78 25.21
N LEU A 8 13.67 14.36 24.30
CA LEU A 8 13.53 12.96 23.89
C LEU A 8 14.83 12.40 23.32
N ILE A 9 15.49 13.16 22.44
CA ILE A 9 16.77 12.73 21.86
C ILE A 9 17.86 12.69 22.95
N GLU A 10 17.90 13.66 23.85
CA GLU A 10 18.82 13.63 25.00
C GLU A 10 18.54 12.47 25.93
N PHE A 11 17.26 12.17 26.21
CA PHE A 11 16.89 10.99 27.00
C PHE A 11 17.39 9.71 26.33
N ALA A 12 17.18 9.56 25.03
CA ALA A 12 17.60 8.37 24.31
C ALA A 12 19.12 8.24 24.17
N ASN A 13 19.84 9.32 23.88
CA ASN A 13 21.23 9.27 23.45
C ASN A 13 22.19 10.04 24.35
N GLY A 14 21.69 10.90 25.24
CA GLY A 14 22.52 11.69 26.17
C GLY A 14 23.31 10.81 27.13
N SER A 15 24.49 11.27 27.54
CA SER A 15 25.27 10.61 28.60
C SER A 15 24.55 10.69 29.95
N GLY A 16 24.88 9.80 30.88
CA GLY A 16 24.34 9.85 32.25
C GLY A 16 24.64 11.15 33.03
N ASN A 17 25.46 12.04 32.49
CA ASN A 17 25.78 13.36 33.07
C ASN A 17 24.86 14.50 32.55
N THR A 18 24.07 14.26 31.55
CA THR A 18 23.07 15.22 31.07
C THR A 18 21.78 15.07 31.85
N GLU A 19 20.87 16.06 31.79
CA GLU A 19 19.63 16.03 32.56
C GLU A 19 18.79 14.80 32.24
N TRP A 20 18.43 14.61 30.98
CA TRP A 20 17.56 13.48 30.53
C TRP A 20 18.30 12.16 30.47
N GLY A 21 19.59 12.14 30.14
CA GLY A 21 20.43 10.95 30.19
C GLY A 21 20.60 10.42 31.62
N ASN A 22 20.62 11.31 32.62
CA ASN A 22 20.64 10.92 34.06
C ASN A 22 19.30 10.27 34.46
N ILE A 23 18.16 10.82 34.02
CA ILE A 23 16.84 10.22 34.27
C ILE A 23 16.78 8.81 33.67
N ARG A 24 17.22 8.61 32.42
CA ARG A 24 17.32 7.26 31.82
C ARG A 24 18.15 6.32 32.65
N THR A 25 19.30 6.79 33.15
CA THR A 25 20.19 6.01 34.01
C THR A 25 19.50 5.60 35.33
N GLN A 26 18.79 6.53 35.97
CA GLN A 26 18.03 6.24 37.21
C GLN A 26 16.89 5.24 36.98
N LEU A 27 16.35 5.17 35.77
CA LEU A 27 15.34 4.18 35.34
C LEU A 27 15.94 2.80 35.03
N GLY A 28 17.25 2.62 35.21
CA GLY A 28 17.95 1.34 35.07
C GLY A 28 18.62 1.13 33.69
N HIS A 29 18.68 2.15 32.85
CA HIS A 29 19.29 2.11 31.51
C HIS A 29 20.46 3.10 31.39
N PRO A 30 21.67 2.76 31.95
CA PRO A 30 22.81 3.68 31.96
C PRO A 30 23.36 3.98 30.54
N GLU A 31 23.31 2.99 29.65
CA GLU A 31 23.81 3.13 28.30
C GLU A 31 22.77 3.83 27.36
N PRO A 32 23.24 4.65 26.40
CA PRO A 32 22.38 5.20 25.37
C PRO A 32 21.63 4.13 24.56
N PHE A 33 20.42 4.45 24.12
CA PHE A 33 19.63 3.55 23.26
C PHE A 33 20.10 3.55 21.81
N GLY A 34 20.87 4.54 21.37
CA GLY A 34 21.36 4.62 20.00
C GLY A 34 20.26 5.03 19.02
N LEU A 35 19.40 5.97 19.39
CA LEU A 35 18.39 6.51 18.49
C LEU A 35 19.05 7.16 17.28
N GLU A 36 18.73 6.67 16.08
CA GLU A 36 19.25 7.19 14.81
C GLU A 36 18.20 7.92 13.99
N TYR A 37 16.95 7.52 14.10
CA TYR A 37 15.84 8.01 13.28
C TYR A 37 14.76 8.63 14.15
N LEU A 38 14.20 9.77 13.70
CA LEU A 38 13.06 10.40 14.36
C LEU A 38 12.04 10.84 13.31
N ALA A 39 10.84 10.26 13.39
CA ALA A 39 9.69 10.70 12.62
C ALA A 39 9.00 11.87 13.35
N ILE A 40 8.62 12.89 12.59
CA ILE A 40 7.89 14.05 13.09
C ILE A 40 6.49 14.00 12.51
N GLY A 41 5.51 13.66 13.38
CA GLY A 41 4.13 13.39 13.00
C GLY A 41 3.90 11.95 12.50
N ASN A 42 2.62 11.61 12.32
CA ASN A 42 2.16 10.36 11.74
C ASN A 42 0.91 10.65 10.91
N GLU A 43 0.96 10.35 9.61
CA GLU A 43 -0.14 10.60 8.65
C GLU A 43 -0.61 12.07 8.59
N GLU A 44 0.21 12.98 9.06
CA GLU A 44 -0.12 14.39 9.08
C GLU A 44 -0.04 15.00 7.68
N VAL A 45 -0.97 15.89 7.39
CA VAL A 45 -1.11 16.57 6.10
C VAL A 45 -1.45 18.04 6.28
N GLY A 46 -1.44 18.78 5.18
CA GLY A 46 -1.83 20.18 5.14
C GLY A 46 -0.74 21.17 5.53
N ALA A 47 -0.89 22.41 5.06
CA ALA A 47 0.09 23.47 5.24
C ALA A 47 0.49 23.74 6.70
N PRO A 48 -0.43 23.75 7.69
CA PRO A 48 -0.06 24.00 9.09
C PRO A 48 0.88 22.95 9.66
N PHE A 49 0.79 21.69 9.19
CA PHE A 49 1.73 20.65 9.62
C PHE A 49 3.11 20.89 9.01
N PHE A 50 3.20 21.12 7.71
CA PHE A 50 4.50 21.27 7.03
C PHE A 50 5.26 22.53 7.49
N GLU A 51 4.56 23.62 7.83
CA GLU A 51 5.17 24.80 8.46
C GLU A 51 5.80 24.45 9.82
N ARG A 52 5.10 23.63 10.64
CA ARG A 52 5.61 23.17 11.95
C ARG A 52 6.75 22.19 11.77
N TYR A 53 6.64 21.25 10.81
CA TYR A 53 7.72 20.32 10.49
C TYR A 53 9.04 21.03 10.21
N ALA A 54 9.02 22.08 9.41
CA ALA A 54 10.22 22.87 9.09
C ALA A 54 10.89 23.46 10.34
N LEU A 55 10.10 23.88 11.35
CA LEU A 55 10.62 24.38 12.63
C LEU A 55 11.29 23.28 13.45
N PHE A 56 10.65 22.11 13.56
CA PHE A 56 11.23 20.94 14.22
C PHE A 56 12.50 20.47 13.52
N HIS A 57 12.43 20.33 12.21
CA HIS A 57 13.56 19.91 11.38
C HIS A 57 14.79 20.79 11.61
N LYS A 58 14.62 22.13 11.54
CA LYS A 58 15.69 23.09 11.78
C LYS A 58 16.30 22.93 13.18
N ALA A 59 15.49 22.93 14.22
CA ALA A 59 15.96 22.87 15.61
C ALA A 59 16.70 21.56 15.92
N ILE A 60 16.18 20.42 15.44
CA ILE A 60 16.83 19.12 15.65
C ILE A 60 18.12 19.03 14.84
N ARG A 61 18.13 19.51 13.61
CA ARG A 61 19.32 19.51 12.75
C ARG A 61 20.46 20.37 13.32
N GLU A 62 20.13 21.49 13.98
CA GLU A 62 21.10 22.36 14.66
C GLU A 62 21.67 21.72 15.93
N SER A 63 20.85 20.98 16.71
CA SER A 63 21.24 20.42 18.01
C SER A 63 21.80 19.00 17.89
N TYR A 64 21.25 18.17 17.01
CA TYR A 64 21.56 16.75 16.84
C TYR A 64 21.69 16.37 15.36
N PRO A 65 22.72 16.87 14.63
CA PRO A 65 22.85 16.70 13.19
C PRO A 65 23.00 15.23 12.72
N TYR A 66 23.28 14.32 13.63
CA TYR A 66 23.39 12.88 13.34
C TYR A 66 22.04 12.16 13.31
N ILE A 67 20.97 12.76 13.86
CA ILE A 67 19.63 12.19 13.80
C ILE A 67 19.08 12.33 12.38
N LYS A 68 18.64 11.22 11.83
CA LYS A 68 17.96 11.16 10.53
C LYS A 68 16.49 11.48 10.73
N LEU A 69 16.01 12.52 10.03
CA LEU A 69 14.65 13.02 10.17
C LEU A 69 13.75 12.45 9.08
N ILE A 70 12.60 11.97 9.51
CA ILE A 70 11.59 11.38 8.65
C ILE A 70 10.41 12.38 8.56
N ASN A 71 10.09 12.81 7.33
CA ASN A 71 8.88 13.56 7.01
C ASN A 71 7.75 12.61 6.65
N THR A 72 6.53 13.07 6.45
CA THR A 72 5.38 12.23 6.08
C THR A 72 4.83 12.60 4.71
N ALA A 73 4.40 11.59 3.95
CA ALA A 73 3.61 11.75 2.72
C ALA A 73 2.09 11.61 2.98
N GLY A 74 1.68 11.59 4.27
CA GLY A 74 0.29 11.37 4.65
C GLY A 74 -0.10 9.89 4.65
N PHE A 75 -1.39 9.63 4.46
CA PHE A 75 -2.03 8.32 4.65
C PHE A 75 -2.42 7.63 3.33
N ILE A 76 -2.06 8.21 2.18
CA ILE A 76 -2.44 7.73 0.85
C ILE A 76 -1.26 7.80 -0.12
N GLN A 77 -1.22 6.88 -1.06
CA GLN A 77 -0.11 6.65 -1.99
C GLN A 77 -0.04 7.62 -3.18
N ALA A 78 -0.99 8.51 -3.34
CA ALA A 78 -1.07 9.49 -4.43
C ALA A 78 -2.06 10.62 -4.12
N GLY A 79 -1.91 11.74 -4.80
CA GLY A 79 -2.81 12.89 -4.68
C GLY A 79 -2.16 14.07 -3.99
N GLU A 80 -2.98 15.07 -3.66
CA GLU A 80 -2.50 16.37 -3.22
C GLU A 80 -1.68 16.30 -1.91
N ALA A 81 -2.16 15.53 -0.92
CA ALA A 81 -1.47 15.37 0.36
C ALA A 81 -0.11 14.67 0.18
N PHE A 82 -0.08 13.60 -0.61
CA PHE A 82 1.14 12.86 -0.95
C PHE A 82 2.19 13.77 -1.63
N GLU A 83 1.78 14.52 -2.66
CA GLU A 83 2.69 15.42 -3.37
C GLU A 83 3.22 16.55 -2.50
N LYS A 84 2.38 17.15 -1.66
CA LYS A 84 2.79 18.18 -0.68
C LYS A 84 3.77 17.63 0.35
N GLY A 85 3.58 16.39 0.82
CA GLY A 85 4.52 15.71 1.71
C GLY A 85 5.90 15.54 1.07
N TRP A 86 5.94 15.07 -0.16
CA TRP A 86 7.17 14.95 -0.94
C TRP A 86 7.83 16.30 -1.26
N GLU A 87 7.03 17.35 -1.53
CA GLU A 87 7.54 18.72 -1.70
C GLU A 87 8.22 19.22 -0.42
N SER A 88 7.52 19.11 0.72
CA SER A 88 8.07 19.46 2.02
C SER A 88 9.36 18.69 2.35
N ALA A 89 9.40 17.38 2.04
CA ALA A 89 10.60 16.57 2.26
C ALA A 89 11.79 17.03 1.42
N ARG A 90 11.56 17.44 0.17
CA ARG A 90 12.59 17.99 -0.71
C ARG A 90 13.07 19.36 -0.24
N GLU A 91 12.15 20.26 0.14
CA GLU A 91 12.46 21.62 0.60
C GLU A 91 13.27 21.63 1.89
N ASN A 92 12.96 20.74 2.82
CA ASN A 92 13.66 20.61 4.10
C ASN A 92 14.89 19.69 4.02
N GLU A 93 15.19 19.09 2.86
CA GLU A 93 16.26 18.07 2.72
C GLU A 93 16.11 16.95 3.77
N SER A 94 14.89 16.47 3.97
CA SER A 94 14.60 15.37 4.89
C SER A 94 15.36 14.10 4.48
N ASP A 95 15.89 13.35 5.46
CA ASP A 95 16.64 12.14 5.16
C ASP A 95 15.73 11.06 4.59
N LEU A 96 14.54 10.92 5.19
CA LEU A 96 13.50 9.98 4.74
C LEU A 96 12.14 10.68 4.62
N ILE A 97 11.28 10.03 3.85
CA ILE A 97 9.84 10.30 3.82
C ILE A 97 9.08 9.02 4.15
N ASP A 98 8.08 9.13 4.98
CA ASP A 98 7.21 8.04 5.40
C ASP A 98 6.00 7.96 4.47
N GLU A 99 5.80 6.80 3.85
CA GLU A 99 4.70 6.48 2.94
C GLU A 99 3.86 5.34 3.50
N HIS A 100 2.53 5.45 3.43
CA HIS A 100 1.58 4.47 3.93
C HIS A 100 0.72 3.89 2.81
N TYR A 101 0.52 2.56 2.81
CA TYR A 101 -0.21 1.83 1.76
C TYR A 101 -1.16 0.79 2.35
N TYR A 102 -2.42 1.12 2.43
CA TYR A 102 -3.50 0.19 2.72
C TYR A 102 -4.34 0.00 1.47
N GLN A 103 -4.02 -1.04 0.69
CA GLN A 103 -4.53 -1.21 -0.66
C GLN A 103 -4.99 -2.65 -0.94
N ILE A 104 -5.76 -2.82 -2.02
CA ILE A 104 -6.14 -4.14 -2.52
C ILE A 104 -4.92 -4.92 -3.05
N PRO A 105 -4.98 -6.27 -3.09
CA PRO A 105 -3.87 -7.09 -3.59
C PRO A 105 -3.38 -6.70 -4.99
N GLU A 106 -4.32 -6.35 -5.88
CA GLU A 106 -4.05 -5.96 -7.26
C GLU A 106 -3.16 -4.72 -7.37
N TRP A 107 -3.33 -3.78 -6.43
CA TRP A 107 -2.48 -2.60 -6.34
C TRP A 107 -1.03 -2.98 -6.00
N PHE A 108 -0.82 -3.84 -5.01
CA PHE A 108 0.52 -4.30 -4.61
C PHE A 108 1.22 -5.03 -5.74
N LEU A 109 0.51 -5.92 -6.44
CA LEU A 109 1.04 -6.64 -7.60
C LEU A 109 1.49 -5.69 -8.71
N SER A 110 0.68 -4.67 -8.99
CA SER A 110 0.98 -3.70 -10.06
C SER A 110 2.08 -2.69 -9.70
N ASN A 111 2.38 -2.50 -8.41
CA ASN A 111 3.29 -1.48 -7.91
C ASN A 111 4.65 -2.00 -7.40
N SER A 112 5.01 -3.25 -7.68
CA SER A 112 6.32 -3.80 -7.29
C SER A 112 7.52 -3.05 -7.87
N LYS A 113 7.31 -2.27 -8.94
CA LYS A 113 8.33 -1.44 -9.61
C LYS A 113 8.23 0.05 -9.26
N ARG A 114 7.44 0.42 -8.24
CA ARG A 114 7.18 1.82 -7.85
C ARG A 114 8.46 2.65 -7.70
N TYR A 115 9.51 2.09 -7.13
CA TYR A 115 10.76 2.80 -6.85
C TYR A 115 11.86 2.58 -7.89
N ASP A 116 11.66 1.77 -8.93
CA ASP A 116 12.72 1.44 -9.90
C ASP A 116 13.27 2.68 -10.60
N SER A 117 12.43 3.65 -10.93
CA SER A 117 12.82 4.91 -11.59
C SER A 117 13.19 6.04 -10.64
N TYR A 118 12.98 5.90 -9.33
CA TYR A 118 13.26 6.96 -8.37
C TYR A 118 14.75 7.28 -8.27
N GLN A 119 15.14 8.56 -8.38
CA GLN A 119 16.53 9.03 -8.34
C GLN A 119 16.78 10.13 -7.28
N GLY A 120 15.80 10.39 -6.42
CA GLY A 120 15.91 11.43 -5.39
C GLY A 120 16.93 11.13 -4.29
N LYS A 121 17.32 12.16 -3.53
CA LYS A 121 18.20 12.01 -2.38
C LYS A 121 17.48 11.51 -1.14
N THR A 122 16.27 12.04 -0.87
CA THR A 122 15.42 11.62 0.24
C THR A 122 15.09 10.13 0.09
N LYS A 123 15.34 9.35 1.12
CA LYS A 123 15.06 7.91 1.10
C LYS A 123 13.61 7.65 1.51
N VAL A 124 13.11 6.48 1.19
CA VAL A 124 11.75 6.08 1.54
C VAL A 124 11.79 5.20 2.78
N PHE A 125 10.89 5.48 3.69
CA PHE A 125 10.41 4.60 4.72
C PHE A 125 8.96 4.23 4.37
N VAL A 126 8.66 2.96 4.13
CA VAL A 126 7.29 2.48 4.04
C VAL A 126 6.86 2.13 5.45
N GLY A 127 6.37 3.13 6.19
CA GLY A 127 6.15 3.02 7.64
C GLY A 127 4.95 2.19 8.00
N GLU A 128 3.94 2.17 7.12
CA GLU A 128 2.78 1.31 7.28
C GLU A 128 2.36 0.76 5.92
N TYR A 129 2.24 -0.57 5.82
CA TYR A 129 1.61 -1.17 4.65
C TYR A 129 0.98 -2.50 4.98
N ALA A 130 -0.13 -2.78 4.33
CA ALA A 130 -0.76 -4.07 4.30
C ALA A 130 -1.69 -4.18 3.08
N SER A 131 -1.75 -5.35 2.47
CA SER A 131 -2.82 -5.69 1.56
C SER A 131 -4.10 -5.95 2.34
N CYS A 132 -5.18 -5.21 2.03
CA CYS A 132 -6.43 -5.26 2.78
C CYS A 132 -7.08 -6.64 2.72
N GLY A 133 -7.03 -7.38 3.83
CA GLY A 133 -7.45 -8.76 4.02
C GLY A 133 -6.36 -9.64 4.62
N ASN A 134 -6.75 -10.82 5.13
CA ASN A 134 -5.83 -11.76 5.78
C ASN A 134 -5.71 -13.11 5.06
N ARG A 135 -6.04 -13.15 3.75
CA ARG A 135 -6.04 -14.34 2.91
C ARG A 135 -4.66 -14.62 2.30
N TRP A 136 -4.48 -15.81 1.76
CA TRP A 136 -3.25 -16.15 1.00
C TRP A 136 -2.98 -15.18 -0.16
N TYR A 137 -4.02 -14.75 -0.89
CA TYR A 137 -3.85 -13.82 -2.00
C TYR A 137 -3.27 -12.46 -1.57
N ASN A 138 -3.64 -11.98 -0.37
CA ASN A 138 -3.05 -10.78 0.20
C ASN A 138 -1.55 -10.96 0.49
N ALA A 139 -1.19 -12.05 1.16
CA ALA A 139 0.20 -12.38 1.47
C ALA A 139 1.07 -12.58 0.21
N LEU A 140 0.51 -13.19 -0.83
CA LEU A 140 1.16 -13.36 -2.13
C LEU A 140 1.46 -12.02 -2.81
N ALA A 141 0.49 -11.08 -2.76
CA ALA A 141 0.64 -9.74 -3.32
C ALA A 141 1.67 -8.90 -2.55
N GLU A 142 1.67 -9.00 -1.23
CA GLU A 142 2.70 -8.38 -0.38
C GLU A 142 4.10 -8.95 -0.67
N ALA A 143 4.23 -10.27 -0.82
CA ALA A 143 5.49 -10.90 -1.19
C ALA A 143 6.02 -10.37 -2.53
N ALA A 144 5.16 -10.21 -3.53
CA ALA A 144 5.51 -9.62 -4.81
C ALA A 144 6.01 -8.17 -4.67
N PHE A 145 5.31 -7.35 -3.88
CA PHE A 145 5.70 -5.97 -3.59
C PHE A 145 7.04 -5.90 -2.83
N MET A 146 7.23 -6.74 -1.82
CA MET A 146 8.47 -6.80 -1.03
C MET A 146 9.70 -7.14 -1.88
N THR A 147 9.57 -7.93 -2.95
CA THR A 147 10.69 -8.12 -3.89
C THR A 147 11.12 -6.82 -4.54
N GLY A 148 10.17 -5.92 -4.79
CA GLY A 148 10.42 -4.56 -5.28
C GLY A 148 11.11 -3.67 -4.26
N LEU A 149 10.71 -3.74 -2.98
CA LEU A 149 11.36 -3.02 -1.89
C LEU A 149 12.82 -3.44 -1.76
N GLU A 150 13.09 -4.75 -1.71
CA GLU A 150 14.45 -5.30 -1.62
C GLU A 150 15.31 -4.94 -2.83
N ARG A 151 14.76 -5.02 -4.05
CA ARG A 151 15.46 -4.62 -5.27
C ARG A 151 15.85 -3.14 -5.24
N ASN A 152 15.13 -2.33 -4.49
CA ASN A 152 15.35 -0.91 -4.32
C ASN A 152 15.92 -0.54 -2.93
N ALA A 153 16.65 -1.42 -2.25
CA ALA A 153 17.20 -1.22 -0.92
C ALA A 153 18.09 0.03 -0.77
N GLY A 154 18.70 0.51 -1.88
CA GLY A 154 19.42 1.79 -1.90
C GLY A 154 18.52 3.03 -1.85
N LYS A 155 17.20 2.89 -2.02
CA LYS A 155 16.18 3.95 -2.09
C LYS A 155 15.16 3.80 -0.95
N VAL A 156 14.67 2.60 -0.71
CA VAL A 156 13.78 2.23 0.39
C VAL A 156 14.64 1.66 1.52
N LEU A 157 14.80 2.42 2.60
CA LEU A 157 15.67 2.01 3.70
C LEU A 157 14.95 1.18 4.76
N LEU A 158 13.68 1.44 4.99
CA LEU A 158 12.87 0.82 6.03
C LEU A 158 11.49 0.46 5.46
N ALA A 159 10.91 -0.63 5.94
CA ALA A 159 9.53 -1.00 5.68
C ALA A 159 8.94 -1.74 6.88
N CYS A 160 7.71 -1.41 7.26
CA CYS A 160 6.99 -2.00 8.39
C CYS A 160 5.59 -2.41 7.98
N TYR A 161 5.21 -3.63 8.29
CA TYR A 161 3.81 -4.05 8.22
C TYR A 161 3.01 -3.43 9.36
N ALA A 162 1.80 -2.99 9.10
CA ALA A 162 0.86 -2.48 10.09
C ALA A 162 -0.59 -2.78 9.68
N PRO A 163 -1.51 -2.95 10.69
CA PRO A 163 -1.26 -3.14 12.10
C PRO A 163 -0.66 -4.53 12.45
N LEU A 164 -0.01 -4.64 13.61
CA LEU A 164 0.65 -5.87 14.02
C LEU A 164 -0.24 -6.85 14.78
N LEU A 165 -1.10 -6.35 15.66
CA LEU A 165 -1.80 -7.16 16.66
C LEU A 165 -3.30 -6.92 16.65
N ALA A 166 -4.09 -7.98 16.53
CA ALA A 166 -5.53 -7.95 16.66
C ALA A 166 -6.00 -8.80 17.86
N ASN A 167 -6.69 -8.18 18.79
CA ASN A 167 -7.48 -8.93 19.75
C ASN A 167 -8.82 -9.32 19.11
N ALA A 168 -9.04 -10.62 18.92
CA ALA A 168 -10.20 -11.13 18.19
C ALA A 168 -11.56 -10.76 18.82
N ASP A 169 -11.59 -10.46 20.13
CA ASP A 169 -12.80 -10.03 20.83
C ASP A 169 -13.12 -8.54 20.63
N TYR A 170 -12.16 -7.75 20.10
CA TYR A 170 -12.27 -6.29 20.01
C TYR A 170 -11.67 -5.76 18.70
N ILE A 171 -12.08 -6.35 17.57
CA ILE A 171 -11.58 -5.96 16.24
C ILE A 171 -12.33 -4.71 15.78
N ASN A 172 -11.59 -3.73 15.30
CA ASN A 172 -12.13 -2.55 14.63
C ASN A 172 -11.45 -2.26 13.29
N TRP A 173 -10.47 -3.07 12.90
CA TRP A 173 -9.71 -2.95 11.67
C TRP A 173 -9.26 -4.32 11.15
N THR A 174 -9.12 -4.46 9.85
CA THR A 174 -8.53 -5.60 9.12
C THR A 174 -7.87 -5.02 7.87
N PRO A 175 -6.61 -5.41 7.55
CA PRO A 175 -5.86 -6.60 7.99
C PRO A 175 -5.06 -6.42 9.26
N ASP A 176 -4.73 -7.53 9.94
CA ASP A 176 -3.83 -7.56 11.07
C ASP A 176 -2.85 -8.74 10.94
N LEU A 177 -1.62 -8.59 11.43
CA LEU A 177 -0.58 -9.59 11.21
C LEU A 177 -0.71 -10.79 12.14
N ILE A 178 -0.94 -10.54 13.44
CA ILE A 178 -1.00 -11.55 14.51
C ILE A 178 -2.32 -11.39 15.26
N TRP A 179 -3.09 -12.47 15.30
CA TRP A 179 -4.40 -12.54 15.93
C TRP A 179 -4.30 -13.29 17.26
N PHE A 180 -4.91 -12.78 18.30
CA PHE A 180 -4.91 -13.40 19.61
C PHE A 180 -6.25 -13.21 20.34
N ASP A 181 -6.52 -14.13 21.26
CA ASP A 181 -7.52 -14.01 22.31
C ASP A 181 -6.86 -14.18 23.68
N ASN A 182 -7.64 -14.47 24.73
CA ASN A 182 -7.10 -14.58 26.09
C ASN A 182 -6.07 -15.71 26.28
N TYR A 183 -6.00 -16.71 25.39
CA TYR A 183 -5.14 -17.89 25.55
C TYR A 183 -4.61 -18.52 24.25
N ARG A 184 -5.06 -18.04 23.08
CA ARG A 184 -4.61 -18.53 21.77
C ARG A 184 -3.99 -17.40 20.96
N VAL A 185 -3.13 -17.75 20.01
CA VAL A 185 -2.51 -16.85 19.07
C VAL A 185 -2.24 -17.56 17.76
N TYR A 186 -2.44 -16.87 16.63
CA TYR A 186 -1.98 -17.32 15.32
C TYR A 186 -1.45 -16.16 14.49
N GLY A 187 -0.56 -16.47 13.54
CA GLY A 187 -0.11 -15.54 12.51
C GLY A 187 -0.96 -15.69 11.24
N SER A 188 -1.31 -14.57 10.62
CA SER A 188 -1.93 -14.58 9.29
C SER A 188 -0.97 -15.14 8.22
N PRO A 189 -1.42 -15.47 7.00
CA PRO A 189 -0.51 -15.77 5.89
C PRO A 189 0.55 -14.68 5.66
N SER A 190 0.17 -13.39 5.78
CA SER A 190 1.07 -12.25 5.71
C SER A 190 2.16 -12.30 6.79
N TYR A 191 1.86 -12.75 8.02
CA TYR A 191 2.87 -12.95 9.07
C TYR A 191 3.98 -13.89 8.62
N TYR A 192 3.64 -14.99 7.96
CA TYR A 192 4.64 -15.95 7.50
C TYR A 192 5.46 -15.43 6.33
N ILE A 193 4.87 -14.63 5.44
CA ILE A 193 5.62 -13.93 4.37
C ILE A 193 6.59 -12.91 4.97
N GLN A 194 6.12 -12.04 5.87
CA GLN A 194 6.97 -11.05 6.55
C GLN A 194 8.13 -11.75 7.26
N LYS A 195 7.84 -12.80 8.03
CA LYS A 195 8.84 -13.60 8.74
C LYS A 195 9.87 -14.23 7.80
N LEU A 196 9.43 -14.79 6.66
CA LEU A 196 10.35 -15.36 5.67
C LEU A 196 11.28 -14.28 5.08
N PHE A 197 10.73 -13.15 4.68
CA PHE A 197 11.52 -12.08 4.08
C PHE A 197 12.50 -11.46 5.07
N MET A 198 12.07 -11.20 6.32
CA MET A 198 12.92 -10.60 7.35
C MET A 198 14.04 -11.54 7.83
N ASN A 199 13.77 -12.86 7.96
CA ASN A 199 14.79 -13.84 8.38
C ASN A 199 15.77 -14.19 7.26
N HIS A 200 15.46 -13.85 6.02
CA HIS A 200 16.28 -14.11 4.84
C HIS A 200 16.56 -12.81 4.09
N GLN A 201 17.26 -11.89 4.73
CA GLN A 201 17.82 -10.68 4.12
C GLN A 201 19.32 -10.81 4.03
N GLY A 202 19.89 -10.42 2.88
CA GLY A 202 21.33 -10.21 2.76
C GLY A 202 21.72 -8.78 3.07
N ILE A 203 23.01 -8.54 3.23
CA ILE A 203 23.57 -7.21 3.45
C ILE A 203 23.90 -6.48 2.14
N ASN A 204 24.07 -7.22 1.05
CA ASN A 204 24.34 -6.67 -0.28
C ASN A 204 23.25 -7.10 -1.26
N GLN A 205 22.66 -6.14 -1.93
CA GLN A 205 21.74 -6.41 -3.05
C GLN A 205 22.54 -6.97 -4.24
N LEU A 206 22.00 -8.01 -4.88
CA LEU A 206 22.51 -8.53 -6.14
C LEU A 206 21.66 -8.04 -7.31
N ILE A 207 22.31 -7.65 -8.38
CA ILE A 207 21.63 -7.28 -9.63
C ILE A 207 21.18 -8.57 -10.30
N CYS A 208 19.89 -8.67 -10.60
CA CYS A 208 19.29 -9.77 -11.32
C CYS A 208 18.96 -9.30 -12.75
N GLU A 209 19.46 -10.02 -13.73
CA GLU A 209 19.08 -9.86 -15.13
C GLU A 209 18.15 -11.02 -15.52
N SER A 210 17.14 -10.75 -16.31
CA SER A 210 16.18 -11.74 -16.78
C SER A 210 16.05 -11.67 -18.29
N ASP A 211 16.23 -12.81 -18.92
CA ASP A 211 15.85 -13.04 -20.31
C ASP A 211 14.35 -13.40 -20.36
N ASP A 212 13.59 -12.92 -21.31
CA ASP A 212 12.17 -13.28 -21.55
C ASP A 212 11.13 -12.82 -20.49
N MET A 213 11.37 -11.74 -19.75
CA MET A 213 10.37 -11.22 -18.78
C MET A 213 9.54 -10.04 -19.31
N ASP A 214 9.46 -9.88 -20.63
CA ASP A 214 8.63 -8.89 -21.27
C ASP A 214 7.19 -9.37 -21.37
N GLY A 215 6.30 -8.73 -20.63
CA GLY A 215 4.86 -8.93 -20.77
C GLY A 215 4.13 -8.91 -19.44
N LYS A 216 3.54 -7.75 -19.12
CA LYS A 216 2.57 -7.64 -18.04
C LYS A 216 1.35 -8.50 -18.36
N ILE A 217 0.93 -9.34 -17.42
CA ILE A 217 -0.26 -10.16 -17.54
C ILE A 217 -1.42 -9.37 -16.96
N PRO A 218 -2.41 -8.95 -17.76
CA PRO A 218 -3.57 -8.23 -17.23
C PRO A 218 -4.31 -9.11 -16.20
N LEU A 219 -4.68 -8.57 -15.06
CA LEU A 219 -5.64 -9.21 -14.18
C LEU A 219 -7.01 -9.21 -14.84
N GLU A 220 -7.76 -10.29 -14.69
CA GLU A 220 -8.96 -10.63 -15.50
C GLU A 220 -10.08 -9.58 -15.49
N LYS A 221 -10.10 -8.65 -14.55
CA LYS A 221 -10.99 -7.50 -14.58
C LYS A 221 -10.46 -6.44 -15.56
N ASN A 222 -10.75 -6.63 -16.83
CA ASN A 222 -10.60 -5.57 -17.83
C ASN A 222 -11.56 -4.44 -17.48
N MET A 223 -11.06 -3.44 -16.76
CA MET A 223 -11.81 -2.26 -16.33
C MET A 223 -12.05 -1.26 -17.47
N ASP A 224 -11.98 -1.70 -18.73
CA ASP A 224 -12.29 -0.90 -19.90
C ASP A 224 -13.78 -0.77 -20.15
N HIS A 225 -14.62 -1.57 -19.46
CA HIS A 225 -16.06 -1.61 -19.63
C HIS A 225 -16.71 -1.71 -18.25
N PHE A 226 -17.59 -0.78 -17.95
CA PHE A 226 -18.33 -0.74 -16.69
C PHE A 226 -19.73 -1.28 -16.93
N GLU A 227 -20.08 -2.34 -16.22
CA GLU A 227 -21.40 -2.94 -16.24
C GLU A 227 -21.97 -2.93 -14.82
N GLY A 228 -23.23 -2.51 -14.69
CA GLY A 228 -23.91 -2.51 -13.42
C GLY A 228 -24.62 -1.19 -13.11
N LYS A 229 -24.95 -1.03 -11.85
CA LYS A 229 -25.71 0.12 -11.36
C LYS A 229 -24.86 1.37 -11.22
N VAL A 230 -25.54 2.51 -11.32
CA VAL A 230 -25.04 3.83 -10.91
C VAL A 230 -25.85 4.28 -9.72
N ILE A 231 -25.21 4.46 -8.58
CA ILE A 231 -25.86 4.75 -7.31
C ILE A 231 -25.26 6.02 -6.71
N LEU A 232 -26.13 6.92 -6.26
CA LEU A 232 -25.74 8.09 -5.46
C LEU A 232 -26.12 7.84 -4.00
N GLU A 233 -25.17 8.06 -3.08
CA GLU A 233 -25.40 7.93 -1.65
C GLU A 233 -24.92 9.14 -0.88
N GLY A 234 -25.60 9.45 0.25
CA GLY A 234 -25.13 10.42 1.24
C GLY A 234 -24.12 9.79 2.19
N ILE A 235 -23.05 10.50 2.50
CA ILE A 235 -22.04 10.11 3.50
C ILE A 235 -22.31 10.89 4.78
N LYS A 236 -22.66 10.19 5.85
CA LYS A 236 -22.98 10.74 7.18
C LYS A 236 -24.14 11.76 7.21
N SER A 237 -24.60 12.26 6.08
CA SER A 237 -25.71 13.22 5.98
C SER A 237 -26.59 12.91 4.79
N SER A 238 -27.82 13.47 4.81
CA SER A 238 -28.68 13.47 3.63
C SER A 238 -28.18 14.47 2.60
N VAL A 239 -28.37 14.15 1.32
CA VAL A 239 -28.11 15.07 0.21
C VAL A 239 -29.35 15.31 -0.63
N SER A 240 -29.46 16.50 -1.20
CA SER A 240 -30.47 16.81 -2.23
C SER A 240 -29.87 16.71 -3.61
N CYS A 241 -30.51 15.95 -4.51
CA CYS A 241 -30.07 15.77 -5.90
C CYS A 241 -31.17 16.17 -6.88
N LYS A 242 -30.80 16.68 -8.06
CA LYS A 242 -31.71 16.97 -9.17
C LYS A 242 -31.02 16.85 -10.52
N GLY A 243 -31.80 16.59 -11.56
CA GLY A 243 -31.34 16.64 -12.96
C GLY A 243 -30.28 15.63 -13.32
N ALA A 244 -30.32 14.41 -12.72
CA ALA A 244 -29.31 13.41 -13.00
C ALA A 244 -29.51 12.77 -14.39
N VAL A 245 -28.45 12.77 -15.19
CA VAL A 245 -28.37 12.20 -16.52
C VAL A 245 -27.08 11.42 -16.68
N ILE A 246 -27.20 10.17 -17.14
CA ILE A 246 -26.07 9.36 -17.55
C ILE A 246 -26.04 9.29 -19.07
N THR A 247 -24.94 9.66 -19.69
CA THR A 247 -24.81 9.75 -21.14
C THR A 247 -23.69 8.83 -21.63
N ASN A 248 -24.02 7.94 -22.56
CA ASN A 248 -23.04 7.22 -23.37
C ASN A 248 -22.33 8.20 -24.32
N LEU A 249 -21.02 8.36 -24.20
CA LEU A 249 -20.25 9.32 -25.00
C LEU A 249 -19.95 8.83 -26.43
N GLU A 250 -20.23 7.55 -26.72
CA GLU A 250 -20.04 6.98 -28.06
C GLU A 250 -21.34 7.03 -28.88
N THR A 251 -22.47 6.66 -28.26
CA THR A 251 -23.78 6.54 -28.95
C THR A 251 -24.68 7.72 -28.68
N MET A 252 -24.38 8.57 -27.70
CA MET A 252 -25.24 9.66 -27.22
C MET A 252 -26.59 9.17 -26.65
N GLU A 253 -26.65 7.92 -26.23
CA GLU A 253 -27.76 7.38 -25.45
C GLU A 253 -27.78 7.96 -24.04
N HIS A 254 -28.98 8.23 -23.52
CA HIS A 254 -29.18 8.83 -22.21
C HIS A 254 -30.04 7.95 -21.31
N VAL A 255 -29.62 7.83 -20.05
CA VAL A 255 -30.44 7.32 -18.96
C VAL A 255 -30.75 8.50 -18.04
N PHE A 256 -32.03 8.76 -17.83
CA PHE A 256 -32.50 9.90 -17.02
C PHE A 256 -33.02 9.39 -15.67
N ALA A 257 -32.52 9.96 -14.57
CA ALA A 257 -33.21 9.88 -13.31
C ALA A 257 -34.35 10.92 -13.27
N PRO A 258 -35.35 10.81 -12.37
CA PRO A 258 -36.45 11.76 -12.28
C PRO A 258 -35.98 13.21 -12.14
N ASP A 259 -36.61 14.11 -12.92
CA ASP A 259 -36.27 15.55 -12.94
C ASP A 259 -36.54 16.32 -11.63
N ASN A 260 -37.27 15.72 -10.70
CA ASN A 260 -37.64 16.36 -9.44
C ASN A 260 -36.46 16.34 -8.47
N LYS A 261 -36.40 17.36 -7.61
CA LYS A 261 -35.51 17.34 -6.44
C LYS A 261 -35.81 16.12 -5.57
N ILE A 262 -34.80 15.31 -5.33
CA ILE A 262 -34.86 14.09 -4.52
C ILE A 262 -33.97 14.31 -3.31
N LYS A 263 -34.51 14.05 -2.12
CA LYS A 263 -33.69 13.92 -0.91
C LYS A 263 -33.23 12.47 -0.79
N ILE A 264 -31.93 12.28 -0.62
CA ILE A 264 -31.28 10.98 -0.51
C ILE A 264 -30.73 10.85 0.91
N ASP A 265 -31.42 10.05 1.70
CA ASP A 265 -31.05 9.82 3.12
C ASP A 265 -30.01 8.70 3.26
N SER A 266 -29.88 7.81 2.24
CA SER A 266 -28.88 6.74 2.22
C SER A 266 -28.39 6.49 0.80
N LYS A 267 -29.12 5.69 0.02
CA LYS A 267 -28.76 5.30 -1.37
C LYS A 267 -29.91 5.55 -2.31
N TYR A 268 -29.60 5.98 -3.54
CA TYR A 268 -30.54 6.14 -4.63
C TYR A 268 -29.95 5.65 -5.95
N GLU A 269 -30.62 4.71 -6.63
CA GLU A 269 -30.21 4.19 -7.92
C GLU A 269 -30.60 5.21 -9.03
N LEU A 270 -29.60 5.76 -9.72
CA LEU A 270 -29.75 6.65 -10.85
C LEU A 270 -30.06 5.89 -12.15
N GLY A 271 -29.59 4.66 -12.27
CA GLY A 271 -29.77 3.79 -13.43
C GLY A 271 -28.75 2.67 -13.49
N SER A 272 -28.73 1.95 -14.61
CA SER A 272 -27.75 0.90 -14.91
C SER A 272 -27.11 1.17 -16.27
N ILE A 273 -25.84 0.79 -16.40
CA ILE A 273 -25.03 0.98 -17.60
C ILE A 273 -24.32 -0.31 -17.99
N SER A 274 -23.94 -0.39 -19.26
CA SER A 274 -23.00 -1.37 -19.81
C SER A 274 -22.18 -0.67 -20.88
N TRP A 275 -21.28 0.25 -20.45
CA TRP A 275 -20.59 1.19 -21.34
C TRP A 275 -19.11 1.34 -20.97
N LYS A 276 -18.32 1.65 -22.00
CA LYS A 276 -16.89 1.95 -21.85
C LYS A 276 -16.62 3.43 -21.61
N ARG A 277 -17.42 4.30 -22.27
CA ARG A 277 -17.25 5.76 -22.24
C ARG A 277 -18.57 6.43 -21.92
N PHE A 278 -18.63 7.12 -20.80
CA PHE A 278 -19.86 7.77 -20.35
C PHE A 278 -19.58 8.98 -19.46
N SER A 279 -20.60 9.81 -19.30
CA SER A 279 -20.62 10.87 -18.30
C SER A 279 -21.84 10.76 -17.40
N ILE A 280 -21.69 11.17 -16.15
CA ILE A 280 -22.78 11.27 -15.18
C ILE A 280 -22.82 12.72 -14.73
N CYS A 281 -23.94 13.40 -15.01
CA CYS A 281 -24.15 14.80 -14.65
C CYS A 281 -25.35 14.93 -13.71
N PHE A 282 -25.21 15.71 -12.64
CA PHE A 282 -26.30 16.02 -11.71
C PHE A 282 -25.96 17.27 -10.90
N SER A 283 -26.98 17.92 -10.30
CA SER A 283 -26.74 18.95 -9.29
C SER A 283 -27.01 18.38 -7.91
N ILE A 284 -26.17 18.73 -6.92
CA ILE A 284 -26.23 18.20 -5.55
C ILE A 284 -26.02 19.31 -4.53
N ALA A 285 -26.69 19.20 -3.39
CA ALA A 285 -26.47 20.05 -2.22
C ALA A 285 -26.49 19.23 -0.94
N LEU A 286 -25.60 19.56 0.03
CA LEU A 286 -25.62 19.01 1.37
C LEU A 286 -26.77 19.59 2.19
N GLU A 287 -27.46 18.73 2.93
CA GLU A 287 -28.48 19.13 3.89
C GLU A 287 -27.88 19.47 5.27
N GLU A 288 -26.72 18.90 5.60
CA GLU A 288 -26.02 19.06 6.88
C GLU A 288 -24.55 19.42 6.65
N GLU A 289 -23.93 20.12 7.60
CA GLU A 289 -22.56 20.65 7.47
C GLU A 289 -21.50 19.55 7.44
N GLU A 290 -21.69 18.49 8.23
CA GLU A 290 -20.79 17.34 8.30
C GLU A 290 -21.26 16.22 7.37
N GLY A 291 -20.55 16.01 6.27
CA GLY A 291 -20.88 14.92 5.37
C GLY A 291 -20.57 15.23 3.92
N GLY A 292 -20.94 14.31 3.05
CA GLY A 292 -20.67 14.41 1.64
C GLY A 292 -21.55 13.49 0.82
N PHE A 293 -21.11 13.18 -0.39
CA PHE A 293 -21.75 12.19 -1.24
C PHE A 293 -20.74 11.25 -1.84
N ARG A 294 -21.20 10.03 -2.16
CA ARG A 294 -20.48 9.06 -2.96
C ARG A 294 -21.31 8.69 -4.18
N LEU A 295 -20.72 8.82 -5.36
CA LEU A 295 -21.26 8.31 -6.61
C LEU A 295 -20.57 6.99 -6.92
N ARG A 296 -21.31 5.89 -6.92
CA ARG A 296 -20.87 4.57 -7.33
C ARG A 296 -21.24 4.33 -8.78
N PHE A 297 -20.40 3.64 -9.53
CA PHE A 297 -20.68 3.23 -10.90
C PHE A 297 -20.03 1.88 -11.21
N GLY A 298 -20.63 1.16 -12.19
CA GLY A 298 -20.22 -0.21 -12.48
C GLY A 298 -20.42 -1.14 -11.27
N GLU A 299 -21.49 -0.91 -10.48
CA GLU A 299 -21.80 -1.76 -9.33
C GLU A 299 -22.43 -3.07 -9.80
N GLU A 300 -21.61 -4.11 -9.87
CA GLU A 300 -22.06 -5.49 -10.14
C GLU A 300 -22.80 -6.08 -8.92
N ASN A 301 -22.30 -5.74 -7.73
CA ASN A 301 -22.86 -6.10 -6.43
C ASN A 301 -22.32 -5.12 -5.36
N GLU A 302 -22.75 -5.24 -4.10
CA GLU A 302 -22.36 -4.36 -3.00
C GLU A 302 -20.86 -4.41 -2.68
N ASP A 303 -20.15 -5.46 -3.06
CA ASP A 303 -18.73 -5.67 -2.79
C ASP A 303 -17.82 -5.26 -3.97
N ASN A 304 -18.40 -4.86 -5.13
CA ASN A 304 -17.62 -4.55 -6.34
C ASN A 304 -18.20 -3.39 -7.13
N TYR A 305 -17.55 -2.21 -7.02
CA TYR A 305 -17.90 -0.99 -7.75
C TYR A 305 -16.72 -0.01 -7.77
N PHE A 306 -16.82 1.01 -8.62
CA PHE A 306 -15.97 2.20 -8.59
C PHE A 306 -16.71 3.36 -7.99
N TYR A 307 -15.97 4.33 -7.43
CA TYR A 307 -16.61 5.49 -6.84
C TYR A 307 -15.81 6.78 -6.98
N VAL A 308 -16.57 7.86 -6.94
CA VAL A 308 -16.09 9.21 -6.62
C VAL A 308 -16.80 9.63 -5.35
N SER A 309 -16.06 10.03 -4.32
CA SER A 309 -16.64 10.62 -3.11
C SER A 309 -16.15 12.06 -2.93
N VAL A 310 -17.04 12.93 -2.44
CA VAL A 310 -16.75 14.34 -2.18
C VAL A 310 -17.33 14.71 -0.84
N GLY A 311 -16.54 15.38 -0.01
CA GLY A 311 -16.89 15.67 1.38
C GLY A 311 -16.80 14.42 2.28
N ASP A 312 -15.99 13.46 1.93
CA ASP A 312 -15.65 12.33 2.80
C ASP A 312 -14.86 12.81 4.04
N TRP A 313 -14.69 11.96 5.05
CA TRP A 313 -13.96 12.25 6.28
C TRP A 313 -14.36 13.56 6.97
N ASN A 314 -15.66 13.67 7.31
CA ASN A 314 -16.25 14.86 7.92
C ASN A 314 -16.17 16.11 7.03
N ASN A 315 -16.44 15.95 5.75
CA ASN A 315 -16.47 17.01 4.75
C ASN A 315 -15.10 17.71 4.56
N THR A 316 -14.02 16.92 4.53
CA THR A 316 -12.66 17.46 4.30
C THR A 316 -11.98 16.92 3.06
N GLU A 317 -12.45 15.77 2.51
CA GLU A 317 -11.73 15.02 1.51
C GLU A 317 -12.58 14.67 0.28
N MET A 318 -11.90 14.54 -0.85
CA MET A 318 -12.42 13.99 -2.09
C MET A 318 -11.55 12.82 -2.52
N PHE A 319 -12.18 11.72 -2.95
CA PHE A 319 -11.49 10.54 -3.46
C PHE A 319 -12.07 10.07 -4.80
N ILE A 320 -11.20 9.51 -5.63
CA ILE A 320 -11.58 8.56 -6.67
C ILE A 320 -11.02 7.21 -6.24
N GLY A 321 -11.85 6.17 -6.23
CA GLY A 321 -11.47 4.86 -5.70
C GLY A 321 -12.22 3.70 -6.33
N ALA A 322 -11.88 2.52 -5.85
CA ALA A 322 -12.54 1.27 -6.18
C ALA A 322 -12.89 0.53 -4.89
N HIS A 323 -14.07 -0.06 -4.85
CA HIS A 323 -14.48 -1.00 -3.82
C HIS A 323 -14.48 -2.38 -4.43
N LEU A 324 -13.51 -3.20 -4.07
CA LEU A 324 -13.31 -4.52 -4.67
C LEU A 324 -13.22 -5.58 -3.57
N ASN A 325 -14.04 -6.63 -3.73
CA ASN A 325 -14.16 -7.70 -2.74
C ASN A 325 -14.51 -7.21 -1.32
N GLY A 326 -15.36 -6.17 -1.23
CA GLY A 326 -15.79 -5.59 0.03
C GLY A 326 -14.80 -4.60 0.66
N ILE A 327 -13.78 -4.15 -0.07
CA ILE A 327 -12.70 -3.30 0.45
C ILE A 327 -12.56 -2.03 -0.36
N ASP A 328 -12.59 -0.87 0.31
CA ASP A 328 -12.30 0.42 -0.29
C ASP A 328 -10.79 0.57 -0.57
N SER A 329 -10.47 0.95 -1.80
CA SER A 329 -9.14 1.33 -2.26
C SER A 329 -9.21 2.76 -2.81
N ASN A 330 -8.79 3.72 -2.00
CA ASN A 330 -8.67 5.10 -2.44
C ASN A 330 -7.45 5.22 -3.39
N LEU A 331 -7.70 5.52 -4.66
CA LEU A 331 -6.64 5.59 -5.68
C LEU A 331 -5.95 6.96 -5.69
N ILE A 332 -6.71 8.02 -5.42
CA ILE A 332 -6.20 9.39 -5.33
C ILE A 332 -7.04 10.22 -4.36
N GLN A 333 -6.40 11.16 -3.70
CA GLN A 333 -7.00 12.06 -2.70
C GLN A 333 -6.79 13.53 -3.07
N LYS A 334 -7.76 14.38 -2.67
CA LYS A 334 -7.66 15.83 -2.69
C LYS A 334 -8.39 16.43 -1.49
N GLU A 335 -7.81 17.46 -0.86
CA GLU A 335 -8.52 18.27 0.14
C GLU A 335 -9.68 19.03 -0.53
N PHE A 336 -10.89 18.78 -0.09
CA PHE A 336 -12.08 19.44 -0.61
C PHE A 336 -13.24 19.39 0.38
N SER A 337 -13.88 20.54 0.60
CA SER A 337 -15.06 20.67 1.46
C SER A 337 -16.23 21.25 0.68
N LEU A 338 -17.39 20.63 0.84
CA LEU A 338 -18.65 21.13 0.31
C LEU A 338 -19.25 22.17 1.26
N VAL A 339 -19.86 23.21 0.73
CA VAL A 339 -20.61 24.20 1.48
C VAL A 339 -22.06 23.76 1.62
N GLN A 340 -22.57 23.71 2.86
CA GLN A 340 -23.96 23.34 3.14
C GLN A 340 -24.95 24.22 2.35
N GLU A 341 -26.04 23.63 1.88
CA GLU A 341 -27.10 24.27 1.08
C GLU A 341 -26.66 24.90 -0.27
N HIS A 342 -25.35 24.87 -0.58
CA HIS A 342 -24.86 25.27 -1.89
C HIS A 342 -25.07 24.15 -2.91
N TRP A 343 -25.61 24.51 -4.11
CA TRP A 343 -25.82 23.57 -5.19
C TRP A 343 -24.58 23.50 -6.08
N TYR A 344 -23.96 22.35 -6.14
CA TYR A 344 -22.84 22.05 -7.03
C TYR A 344 -23.34 21.31 -8.27
N ASP A 345 -22.92 21.76 -9.45
CA ASP A 345 -23.08 21.01 -10.68
C ASP A 345 -21.93 20.02 -10.83
N VAL A 346 -22.26 18.74 -10.68
CA VAL A 346 -21.29 17.63 -10.71
C VAL A 346 -21.28 17.01 -12.10
N THR A 347 -20.08 16.81 -12.64
CA THR A 347 -19.86 16.02 -13.86
C THR A 347 -18.74 15.00 -13.60
N VAL A 348 -19.09 13.73 -13.66
CA VAL A 348 -18.10 12.64 -13.66
C VAL A 348 -17.99 12.11 -15.08
N ILE A 349 -16.79 12.06 -15.62
CA ILE A 349 -16.48 11.55 -16.96
C ILE A 349 -15.64 10.29 -16.79
N VAL A 350 -16.08 9.22 -17.42
CA VAL A 350 -15.36 7.94 -17.48
C VAL A 350 -15.05 7.65 -18.95
N ASP A 351 -13.76 7.58 -19.26
CA ASP A 351 -13.23 7.24 -20.60
C ASP A 351 -12.30 6.02 -20.51
N GLY A 352 -12.88 4.84 -20.65
CA GLY A 352 -12.18 3.62 -20.33
C GLY A 352 -11.82 3.58 -18.84
N ARG A 353 -10.54 3.60 -18.52
CA ARG A 353 -10.04 3.59 -17.12
C ARG A 353 -9.88 4.98 -16.51
N HIS A 354 -9.85 5.99 -17.33
CA HIS A 354 -9.67 7.36 -16.88
C HIS A 354 -10.96 7.92 -16.30
N VAL A 355 -10.92 8.30 -15.03
CA VAL A 355 -12.05 8.91 -14.30
C VAL A 355 -11.69 10.34 -13.94
N LYS A 356 -12.60 11.25 -14.25
CA LYS A 356 -12.48 12.67 -14.00
C LYS A 356 -13.72 13.19 -13.30
N ILE A 357 -13.56 14.03 -12.28
CA ILE A 357 -14.63 14.77 -11.65
C ILE A 357 -14.45 16.27 -11.85
N CYS A 358 -15.54 16.93 -12.24
CA CYS A 358 -15.67 18.38 -12.30
C CYS A 358 -16.80 18.83 -11.36
N LEU A 359 -16.57 19.93 -10.64
CA LEU A 359 -17.58 20.65 -9.86
C LEU A 359 -17.70 22.07 -10.41
N ASP A 360 -18.92 22.51 -10.69
CA ASP A 360 -19.24 23.82 -11.27
C ASP A 360 -18.41 24.12 -12.54
N GLY A 361 -18.18 23.09 -13.34
CA GLY A 361 -17.40 23.16 -14.59
C GLY A 361 -15.88 23.19 -14.39
N LYS A 362 -15.37 23.24 -13.16
CA LYS A 362 -13.94 23.17 -12.85
C LYS A 362 -13.53 21.72 -12.60
N MET A 363 -12.51 21.25 -13.31
CA MET A 363 -11.91 19.95 -13.06
C MET A 363 -11.23 19.96 -11.69
N GLU A 364 -11.67 19.09 -10.80
CA GLU A 364 -11.14 19.01 -9.45
C GLU A 364 -10.14 17.86 -9.29
N GLN A 365 -10.44 16.69 -9.86
CA GLN A 365 -9.56 15.52 -9.73
C GLN A 365 -9.70 14.59 -10.93
N GLU A 366 -8.64 13.88 -11.28
CA GLU A 366 -8.63 12.82 -12.26
C GLU A 366 -7.58 11.76 -11.96
N THR A 367 -7.86 10.49 -12.32
CA THR A 367 -6.92 9.38 -12.17
C THR A 367 -7.27 8.22 -13.10
N GLU A 368 -6.32 7.30 -13.24
CA GLU A 368 -6.54 6.00 -13.87
C GLU A 368 -6.99 4.98 -12.83
N CYS A 369 -8.16 4.38 -13.04
CA CYS A 369 -8.68 3.28 -12.24
C CYS A 369 -8.15 1.92 -12.71
N GLY A 370 -6.87 1.64 -12.59
CA GLY A 370 -6.17 0.52 -13.21
C GLY A 370 -5.42 0.95 -14.47
N PRO A 371 -4.91 0.04 -15.34
CA PRO A 371 -5.04 -1.40 -15.22
C PRO A 371 -4.25 -1.98 -14.07
N PHE A 372 -4.77 -3.04 -13.49
CA PHE A 372 -3.98 -3.90 -12.63
C PHE A 372 -3.36 -5.02 -13.48
N TRP A 373 -2.14 -5.38 -13.17
CA TRP A 373 -1.42 -6.43 -13.87
C TRP A 373 -0.53 -7.19 -12.90
N ILE A 374 -0.12 -8.36 -13.31
CA ILE A 374 0.95 -9.09 -12.65
C ILE A 374 2.18 -9.11 -13.58
N GLU A 375 3.35 -9.07 -12.97
CA GLU A 375 4.59 -9.35 -13.69
C GLU A 375 4.68 -10.84 -13.95
N PRO A 376 5.35 -11.27 -15.03
CA PRO A 376 5.54 -12.70 -15.33
C PRO A 376 6.16 -13.46 -14.15
N LEU A 377 7.07 -12.83 -13.42
CA LEU A 377 7.65 -13.31 -12.17
C LEU A 377 8.15 -12.10 -11.36
N TYR A 378 7.97 -12.15 -10.05
CA TYR A 378 8.59 -11.19 -9.14
C TYR A 378 9.80 -11.84 -8.49
N TYR A 379 10.89 -11.09 -8.35
CA TYR A 379 12.11 -11.63 -7.81
C TYR A 379 13.00 -10.56 -7.17
N SER A 380 13.79 -11.00 -6.20
CA SER A 380 14.93 -10.27 -5.64
C SER A 380 16.05 -11.24 -5.31
N ALA A 381 17.27 -10.73 -5.26
CA ALA A 381 18.41 -11.49 -4.76
C ALA A 381 19.33 -10.61 -3.93
N SER A 382 19.94 -11.22 -2.92
CA SER A 382 20.90 -10.57 -2.04
C SER A 382 21.98 -11.54 -1.59
N GLN A 383 23.06 -11.02 -1.04
CA GLN A 383 24.15 -11.81 -0.47
C GLN A 383 24.38 -11.42 0.96
N ASP A 384 24.55 -12.39 1.82
CA ASP A 384 24.89 -12.25 3.24
C ASP A 384 26.41 -12.10 3.45
N ASP A 385 26.83 -11.71 4.64
CA ASP A 385 28.24 -11.52 5.01
C ASP A 385 29.07 -12.82 4.99
N ASN A 386 28.41 -13.96 5.22
CA ASN A 386 29.01 -15.28 5.11
C ASN A 386 29.11 -15.80 3.65
N GLY A 387 28.66 -15.02 2.69
CA GLY A 387 28.65 -15.37 1.26
C GLY A 387 27.41 -16.14 0.78
N ASP A 388 26.46 -16.45 1.67
CA ASP A 388 25.19 -17.07 1.25
C ASP A 388 24.46 -16.18 0.23
N ILE A 389 23.92 -16.78 -0.82
CA ILE A 389 22.99 -16.10 -1.74
C ILE A 389 21.57 -16.41 -1.31
N ILE A 390 20.78 -15.36 -1.20
CA ILE A 390 19.35 -15.41 -0.90
C ILE A 390 18.59 -15.00 -2.16
N ILE A 391 17.68 -15.85 -2.63
CA ILE A 391 16.87 -15.60 -3.83
C ILE A 391 15.41 -15.75 -3.45
N LYS A 392 14.60 -14.76 -3.78
CA LYS A 392 13.15 -14.77 -3.56
C LYS A 392 12.45 -14.72 -4.89
N LEU A 393 11.52 -15.66 -5.10
CA LEU A 393 10.69 -15.77 -6.29
C LEU A 393 9.23 -15.80 -5.90
N VAL A 394 8.41 -15.01 -6.60
CA VAL A 394 6.96 -14.99 -6.43
C VAL A 394 6.29 -15.12 -7.79
N ASN A 395 5.51 -16.17 -7.96
CA ASN A 395 4.63 -16.37 -9.10
C ASN A 395 3.20 -16.06 -8.68
N ALA A 396 2.70 -14.89 -9.03
CA ALA A 396 1.34 -14.48 -8.68
C ALA A 396 0.30 -14.91 -9.72
N SER A 397 0.72 -15.50 -10.86
CA SER A 397 -0.21 -16.06 -11.84
C SER A 397 -0.69 -17.45 -11.43
N SER A 398 -1.82 -17.88 -11.96
CA SER A 398 -2.30 -19.27 -11.81
C SER A 398 -1.51 -20.30 -12.61
N GLU A 399 -0.67 -19.84 -13.55
CA GLU A 399 0.09 -20.70 -14.44
C GLU A 399 1.38 -21.21 -13.80
N HIS A 400 1.73 -22.45 -14.11
CA HIS A 400 3.04 -23.02 -13.78
C HIS A 400 4.14 -22.34 -14.59
N LYS A 401 5.30 -22.09 -13.95
CA LYS A 401 6.48 -21.49 -14.61
C LYS A 401 7.73 -22.32 -14.38
N THR A 402 8.52 -22.44 -15.43
CA THR A 402 9.86 -23.04 -15.38
C THR A 402 10.89 -21.93 -15.44
N VAL A 403 11.70 -21.80 -14.39
CA VAL A 403 12.70 -20.75 -14.23
C VAL A 403 14.09 -21.36 -14.15
N MET A 404 14.99 -20.95 -15.04
CA MET A 404 16.41 -21.30 -14.94
C MET A 404 17.14 -20.17 -14.21
N ILE A 405 17.71 -20.48 -13.05
CA ILE A 405 18.54 -19.56 -12.29
C ILE A 405 20.01 -19.85 -12.59
N ASN A 406 20.71 -18.87 -13.12
CA ASN A 406 22.16 -18.91 -13.29
C ASN A 406 22.80 -18.17 -12.12
N LEU A 407 23.67 -18.85 -11.38
CA LEU A 407 24.34 -18.30 -10.21
C LEU A 407 25.70 -17.69 -10.61
N PRO A 408 26.28 -16.80 -9.80
CA PRO A 408 27.64 -16.30 -9.99
C PRO A 408 28.68 -17.44 -10.05
N GLU A 409 29.89 -17.14 -10.52
CA GLU A 409 30.99 -18.11 -10.68
C GLU A 409 31.41 -18.80 -9.35
N THR A 410 31.06 -18.23 -8.20
CA THR A 410 31.28 -18.86 -6.89
C THR A 410 30.55 -20.20 -6.83
N PRO A 411 31.22 -21.32 -6.49
CA PRO A 411 30.58 -22.63 -6.51
C PRO A 411 29.59 -22.75 -5.34
N TYR A 412 28.32 -22.79 -5.63
CA TYR A 412 27.24 -23.19 -4.72
C TYR A 412 26.88 -24.65 -5.01
N ALA A 413 26.64 -25.43 -3.96
CA ALA A 413 26.30 -26.83 -4.14
C ALA A 413 24.97 -27.23 -3.56
N GLU A 414 24.59 -26.61 -2.47
CA GLU A 414 23.40 -26.95 -1.70
C GLU A 414 22.83 -25.73 -0.97
N GLY A 415 21.65 -25.88 -0.44
CA GLY A 415 20.98 -24.88 0.35
C GLY A 415 19.64 -25.37 0.86
N THR A 416 18.83 -24.42 1.29
CA THR A 416 17.46 -24.66 1.73
C THR A 416 16.51 -23.79 0.90
N VAL A 417 15.36 -24.33 0.54
CA VAL A 417 14.23 -23.59 0.00
C VAL A 417 13.07 -23.64 0.99
N TRP A 418 12.51 -22.47 1.30
CA TRP A 418 11.24 -22.32 1.98
C TRP A 418 10.17 -22.02 0.94
N LYS A 419 9.05 -22.73 1.06
CA LYS A 419 7.96 -22.70 0.08
C LYS A 419 6.65 -22.37 0.76
N MET A 420 5.91 -21.45 0.18
CA MET A 420 4.49 -21.24 0.43
C MET A 420 3.77 -21.41 -0.91
N GLU A 421 3.09 -22.53 -1.09
CA GLU A 421 2.49 -22.96 -2.36
C GLU A 421 1.39 -24.01 -2.13
N GLY A 422 0.45 -24.13 -3.08
CA GLY A 422 -0.62 -25.12 -3.04
C GLY A 422 -1.83 -24.67 -2.22
N PHE A 423 -1.94 -23.40 -1.92
CA PHE A 423 -3.07 -22.79 -1.24
C PHE A 423 -4.04 -22.18 -2.26
N GLN A 424 -5.32 -22.06 -1.87
CA GLN A 424 -6.30 -21.28 -2.62
C GLN A 424 -6.19 -19.79 -2.22
N LYS A 425 -6.61 -18.88 -3.09
CA LYS A 425 -6.57 -17.43 -2.84
C LYS A 425 -7.26 -17.01 -1.55
N GLU A 426 -8.35 -17.68 -1.22
CA GLU A 426 -9.22 -17.45 -0.08
C GLU A 426 -8.74 -18.12 1.22
N ASP A 427 -7.69 -18.96 1.15
CA ASP A 427 -7.18 -19.65 2.33
C ASP A 427 -6.60 -18.66 3.33
N GLU A 428 -6.97 -18.83 4.59
CA GLU A 428 -6.48 -18.04 5.72
C GLU A 428 -6.23 -18.93 6.94
N ASN A 429 -5.43 -18.43 7.87
CA ASN A 429 -5.26 -19.06 9.18
C ASN A 429 -6.35 -18.59 10.13
N SER A 430 -6.70 -19.44 11.09
CA SER A 430 -7.69 -19.16 12.12
C SER A 430 -7.27 -19.77 13.46
N PHE A 431 -8.04 -19.55 14.51
CA PHE A 431 -7.82 -20.25 15.79
C PHE A 431 -8.04 -21.77 15.70
N GLU A 432 -8.89 -22.22 14.80
CA GLU A 432 -9.19 -23.63 14.55
C GLU A 432 -8.13 -24.26 13.65
N GLU A 433 -7.60 -23.49 12.68
CA GLU A 433 -6.59 -23.94 11.71
C GLU A 433 -5.40 -22.96 11.67
N PRO A 434 -4.63 -22.82 12.78
CA PRO A 434 -3.62 -21.77 12.91
C PRO A 434 -2.38 -21.95 12.01
N GLN A 435 -2.27 -23.10 11.35
CA GLN A 435 -1.17 -23.52 10.50
C GLN A 435 -1.62 -24.01 9.12
N LYS A 436 -2.78 -23.58 8.63
CA LYS A 436 -3.27 -23.94 7.31
C LYS A 436 -2.37 -23.39 6.19
N VAL A 437 -1.97 -22.13 6.31
CA VAL A 437 -1.11 -21.44 5.36
C VAL A 437 0.22 -21.09 6.04
N ILE A 438 1.18 -22.00 5.93
CA ILE A 438 2.51 -21.86 6.55
C ILE A 438 3.62 -22.29 5.58
N PRO A 439 4.86 -21.80 5.75
CA PRO A 439 5.99 -22.26 4.95
C PRO A 439 6.40 -23.69 5.27
N SER A 440 6.83 -24.43 4.26
CA SER A 440 7.55 -25.69 4.38
C SER A 440 9.00 -25.49 3.92
N ALA A 441 9.95 -26.20 4.54
CA ALA A 441 11.37 -26.11 4.18
C ALA A 441 11.88 -27.47 3.66
N MET A 442 12.76 -27.40 2.64
CA MET A 442 13.41 -28.62 2.13
C MET A 442 14.81 -28.28 1.59
N PRO A 443 15.73 -29.26 1.59
CA PRO A 443 17.03 -29.09 0.97
C PRO A 443 16.92 -28.90 -0.55
N VAL A 444 17.83 -28.11 -1.12
CA VAL A 444 17.98 -27.92 -2.56
C VAL A 444 19.44 -28.15 -2.96
N LYS A 445 19.64 -28.68 -4.16
CA LYS A 445 20.96 -28.88 -4.75
C LYS A 445 21.13 -27.99 -5.96
N VAL A 446 22.34 -27.47 -6.13
CA VAL A 446 22.77 -26.69 -7.28
C VAL A 446 23.68 -27.56 -8.16
N SER A 447 23.44 -27.59 -9.44
CA SER A 447 24.28 -28.31 -10.41
C SER A 447 24.95 -27.33 -11.38
N GLU A 448 26.27 -27.37 -11.46
CA GLU A 448 27.06 -26.57 -12.41
C GLU A 448 26.73 -25.06 -12.39
N GLY A 449 26.47 -24.50 -11.20
CA GLY A 449 26.11 -23.08 -11.07
C GLY A 449 24.71 -22.72 -11.58
N ARG A 450 23.86 -23.74 -11.80
CA ARG A 450 22.50 -23.56 -12.32
C ARG A 450 21.49 -24.31 -11.46
N MET A 451 20.29 -23.75 -11.42
CA MET A 451 19.16 -24.35 -10.75
C MET A 451 17.90 -24.20 -11.61
N LEU A 452 17.33 -25.34 -12.01
CA LEU A 452 16.04 -25.37 -12.67
C LEU A 452 14.94 -25.39 -11.60
N VAL A 453 14.06 -24.42 -11.64
CA VAL A 453 12.97 -24.25 -10.68
C VAL A 453 11.65 -24.41 -11.40
N GLU A 454 10.91 -25.47 -11.02
CA GLU A 454 9.53 -25.68 -11.42
C GLU A 454 8.62 -25.01 -10.37
N MET A 455 8.02 -23.89 -10.72
CA MET A 455 7.26 -23.05 -9.80
C MET A 455 5.76 -23.10 -10.12
N PRO A 456 4.92 -23.66 -9.26
CA PRO A 456 3.48 -23.67 -9.49
C PRO A 456 2.91 -22.25 -9.52
N GLY A 457 1.66 -22.10 -9.96
CA GLY A 457 0.93 -20.86 -9.82
C GLY A 457 0.72 -20.49 -8.35
N GLU A 458 0.58 -19.22 -8.07
CA GLU A 458 0.26 -18.66 -6.75
C GLU A 458 1.22 -19.13 -5.65
N ALA A 459 2.53 -18.99 -5.91
CA ALA A 459 3.59 -19.54 -5.06
C ALA A 459 4.66 -18.52 -4.70
N VAL A 460 5.20 -18.67 -3.49
CA VAL A 460 6.37 -17.94 -2.99
C VAL A 460 7.46 -18.94 -2.62
N ARG A 461 8.69 -18.68 -3.08
CA ARG A 461 9.87 -19.47 -2.71
C ARG A 461 11.03 -18.57 -2.31
N VAL A 462 11.65 -18.92 -1.20
CA VAL A 462 12.86 -18.27 -0.68
C VAL A 462 13.97 -19.30 -0.61
N TYR A 463 15.03 -19.06 -1.35
CA TYR A 463 16.24 -19.91 -1.39
C TYR A 463 17.35 -19.26 -0.59
N ARG A 464 18.06 -20.04 0.21
CA ARG A 464 19.34 -19.67 0.80
C ARG A 464 20.37 -20.71 0.37
N LEU A 465 21.37 -20.30 -0.40
CA LEU A 465 22.38 -21.15 -0.99
C LEU A 465 23.73 -20.83 -0.36
N THR A 466 24.40 -21.84 0.15
CA THR A 466 25.70 -21.71 0.83
C THR A 466 26.85 -21.96 -0.14
N PRO A 467 27.90 -21.11 -0.16
CA PRO A 467 29.06 -21.34 -0.98
C PRO A 467 29.80 -22.60 -0.54
N LYS A 468 30.38 -23.34 -1.47
CA LYS A 468 31.29 -24.45 -1.15
C LYS A 468 32.48 -23.90 -0.40
N THR A 469 32.71 -24.36 0.82
CA THR A 469 33.97 -24.12 1.50
C THR A 469 35.09 -24.83 0.74
N CYS A 470 36.20 -24.13 0.47
CA CYS A 470 37.39 -24.68 -0.23
C CYS A 470 38.12 -25.80 0.56
N ASN A 471 37.50 -26.46 1.53
CA ASN A 471 38.14 -27.42 2.44
C ASN A 471 37.75 -28.88 2.23
N GLU A 472 37.29 -29.27 1.06
CA GLU A 472 37.27 -30.69 0.67
C GLU A 472 38.13 -30.92 -0.55
N LYS A 473 39.45 -31.10 -0.27
CA LYS A 473 40.39 -31.79 -1.17
C LYS A 473 40.59 -33.21 -0.70
#